data_2f7a12943f49aa423af43deffc851be4
#
_entry.id   2f7a12943f49aa423af43deffc851be4
#
_cell.length_a   1.000
_cell.length_b   1.000
_cell.length_c   1.000
_cell.angle_alpha   90.00
_cell.angle_beta   90.00
_cell.angle_gamma   90.00
#
_symmetry.space_group_name_H-M   'P 1'
#
loop_
_entity.id
_entity.type
_entity.pdbx_description
1 polymer ?
#
loop_
_entity_poly.entity_id
_entity_poly.type
_entity_poly.pdbx_seq_one_letter_code
_entity_poly.pdbx_strand_id
1 'polypeptide(L)'
;MESTTTPDSAAVDRTQVCFGQSPKIEKITPDEAKAGEKVTIIGMDFGTPGCLFSISFGPGNPAKFEYKSESEVVATVPSGKKGLTILTLTTASGEDSKPFFVK
;
A
#
# COMPACT_ATOMS: atom_id res chain seq x y z
N MET A 1 26.67 -10.86 -20.20
CA MET A 1 26.11 -10.75 -19.79
C MET A 1 25.55 -10.60 -19.45
N GLU A 2 25.81 -10.48 -19.14
CA GLU A 2 25.22 -10.15 -18.72
C GLU A 2 24.64 -10.01 -18.24
N SER A 3 24.90 -9.98 -18.36
CA SER A 3 24.33 -9.77 -17.77
C SER A 3 23.92 -9.72 -17.30
N THR A 4 24.32 -9.66 -17.29
CA THR A 4 23.95 -9.64 -16.66
C THR A 4 23.58 -9.58 -15.98
N THR A 5 23.93 -9.50 -15.74
CA THR A 5 23.64 -9.53 -15.00
C THR A 5 23.39 -9.22 -14.27
N THR A 6 23.73 -8.89 -13.96
CA THR A 6 23.47 -8.59 -13.25
C THR A 6 23.25 -8.11 -12.47
N PRO A 7 23.66 -7.95 -12.21
CA PRO A 7 23.28 -7.72 -10.98
C PRO A 7 22.76 -6.47 -10.67
N ASP A 8 23.11 -5.80 -10.72
CA ASP A 8 22.35 -4.88 -10.48
C ASP A 8 21.24 -5.07 -11.16
N SER A 9 21.12 -5.71 -11.72
CA SER A 9 19.95 -6.22 -12.31
C SER A 9 18.82 -6.39 -11.35
N ALA A 10 19.07 -6.43 -10.11
CA ALA A 10 18.01 -6.54 -9.11
C ALA A 10 16.99 -5.42 -9.22
N ALA A 11 17.44 -4.23 -9.54
CA ALA A 11 16.49 -3.12 -9.67
C ALA A 11 15.56 -3.31 -10.86
N VAL A 12 16.10 -3.82 -11.94
CA VAL A 12 15.30 -4.07 -13.14
C VAL A 12 14.27 -5.15 -12.87
N ASP A 13 14.68 -6.19 -12.18
CA ASP A 13 13.77 -7.29 -11.89
C ASP A 13 12.61 -6.82 -11.02
N ARG A 14 12.89 -5.97 -10.06
CA ARG A 14 11.83 -5.47 -9.20
C ARG A 14 10.85 -4.63 -10.00
N THR A 15 11.33 -3.86 -10.96
CA THR A 15 10.46 -3.08 -11.80
C THR A 15 9.53 -3.98 -12.59
N GLN A 16 10.05 -5.08 -13.10
CA GLN A 16 9.24 -6.02 -13.85
C GLN A 16 8.19 -6.68 -12.98
N VAL A 17 8.53 -7.00 -11.75
CA VAL A 17 7.57 -7.61 -10.83
C VAL A 17 6.41 -6.69 -10.54
N CYS A 18 6.65 -5.39 -10.57
CA CYS A 18 5.59 -4.42 -10.31
C CYS A 18 4.59 -4.31 -11.45
N PHE A 19 4.96 -4.73 -12.63
CA PHE A 19 4.06 -4.68 -13.77
C PHE A 19 3.29 -5.97 -13.85
N GLY A 20 2.19 -6.03 -13.25
CA GLY A 20 1.34 -7.19 -13.29
C GLY A 20 -0.04 -6.71 -13.06
N GLN A 21 -0.65 -7.26 -12.05
CA GLN A 21 -2.00 -6.91 -11.72
C GLN A 21 -2.05 -5.71 -10.81
N SER A 22 -3.10 -4.92 -10.93
CA SER A 22 -3.34 -3.84 -10.00
C SER A 22 -3.59 -4.41 -8.62
N PRO A 23 -3.20 -3.68 -7.57
CA PRO A 23 -3.42 -4.15 -6.21
C PRO A 23 -4.91 -4.19 -5.92
N LYS A 24 -5.30 -5.08 -5.02
CA LYS A 24 -6.68 -5.19 -4.60
C LYS A 24 -6.74 -5.27 -3.09
N ILE A 25 -7.52 -4.39 -2.49
CA ILE A 25 -7.75 -4.40 -1.04
C ILE A 25 -8.98 -5.26 -0.78
N GLU A 26 -8.82 -6.31 0.02
CA GLU A 26 -9.94 -7.18 0.34
C GLU A 26 -10.61 -6.74 1.62
N LYS A 27 -9.82 -6.34 2.62
CA LYS A 27 -10.40 -5.82 3.85
C LYS A 27 -9.38 -5.01 4.61
N ILE A 28 -9.88 -4.18 5.51
CA ILE A 28 -9.07 -3.37 6.41
C ILE A 28 -9.52 -3.72 7.83
N THR A 29 -8.57 -4.07 8.69
CA THR A 29 -8.89 -4.46 10.06
C THR A 29 -8.06 -3.64 11.04
N PRO A 30 -8.68 -2.92 11.96
CA PRO A 30 -10.11 -2.64 12.03
C PRO A 30 -10.53 -1.70 10.90
N ASP A 31 -11.83 -1.64 10.60
CA ASP A 31 -12.32 -0.76 9.56
C ASP A 31 -12.63 0.64 10.07
N GLU A 32 -12.32 0.92 11.32
CA GLU A 32 -12.37 2.25 11.90
C GLU A 32 -11.31 2.34 12.98
N ALA A 33 -10.72 3.50 13.12
CA ALA A 33 -9.67 3.73 14.11
C ALA A 33 -9.42 5.22 14.29
N LYS A 34 -8.70 5.56 15.36
CA LYS A 34 -8.32 6.94 15.63
C LYS A 34 -6.97 7.24 15.02
N ALA A 35 -6.68 8.53 14.84
CA ALA A 35 -5.36 8.97 14.40
C ALA A 35 -4.29 8.39 15.32
N GLY A 36 -3.22 7.91 14.70
CA GLY A 36 -2.11 7.31 15.44
C GLY A 36 -2.23 5.81 15.64
N GLU A 37 -3.42 5.25 15.45
CA GLU A 37 -3.60 3.81 15.57
C GLU A 37 -3.20 3.12 14.26
N LYS A 38 -2.87 1.84 14.36
CA LYS A 38 -2.47 1.07 13.20
C LYS A 38 -3.60 0.21 12.71
N VAL A 39 -3.69 0.07 11.39
CA VAL A 39 -4.68 -0.79 10.76
C VAL A 39 -3.96 -1.73 9.81
N THR A 40 -4.50 -2.93 9.66
CA THR A 40 -3.95 -3.94 8.78
C THR A 40 -4.76 -3.98 7.50
N ILE A 41 -4.09 -3.85 6.37
CA ILE A 41 -4.73 -3.88 5.06
C ILE A 41 -4.43 -5.24 4.45
N ILE A 42 -5.47 -6.01 4.20
CA ILE A 42 -5.35 -7.35 3.61
C ILE A 42 -5.85 -7.29 2.18
N GLY A 43 -5.09 -7.87 1.29
CA GLY A 43 -5.47 -7.88 -0.11
C GLY A 43 -4.58 -8.78 -0.93
N MET A 44 -4.35 -8.41 -2.18
CA MET A 44 -3.50 -9.18 -3.07
C MET A 44 -2.82 -8.27 -4.08
N ASP A 45 -1.72 -8.78 -4.64
CA ASP A 45 -0.98 -8.10 -5.70
C ASP A 45 -0.39 -6.77 -5.28
N PHE A 46 0.02 -6.68 -4.01
CA PHE A 46 0.73 -5.49 -3.54
C PHE A 46 2.16 -5.42 -4.09
N GLY A 47 2.67 -6.55 -4.56
CA GLY A 47 4.01 -6.61 -5.12
C GLY A 47 5.08 -6.68 -4.05
N THR A 48 6.32 -6.44 -4.47
CA THR A 48 7.45 -6.40 -3.54
C THR A 48 7.48 -5.03 -2.86
N PRO A 49 8.31 -4.87 -1.82
CA PRO A 49 8.36 -3.58 -1.12
C PRO A 49 8.63 -2.39 -2.03
N GLY A 50 9.44 -2.57 -3.07
CA GLY A 50 9.73 -1.47 -3.98
C GLY A 50 8.58 -1.06 -4.87
N CYS A 51 7.52 -1.84 -4.92
CA CYS A 51 6.35 -1.55 -5.76
C CYS A 51 5.30 -0.72 -5.04
N LEU A 52 5.34 -0.71 -3.73
CA LEU A 52 4.33 0.00 -2.95
C LEU A 52 4.76 1.45 -2.77
N PHE A 53 4.01 2.38 -3.35
CA PHE A 53 4.37 3.79 -3.35
C PHE A 53 3.79 4.54 -2.17
N SER A 54 2.50 4.39 -1.92
CA SER A 54 1.86 5.22 -0.91
C SER A 54 0.54 4.63 -0.44
N ILE A 55 0.17 5.05 0.75
CA ILE A 55 -1.14 4.78 1.31
C ILE A 55 -1.63 6.12 1.84
N SER A 56 -2.89 6.47 1.55
CA SER A 56 -3.45 7.71 2.03
C SER A 56 -4.85 7.48 2.59
N PHE A 57 -5.22 8.31 3.55
CA PHE A 57 -6.55 8.28 4.15
C PHE A 57 -7.30 9.53 3.70
N GLY A 58 -7.57 9.58 2.39
CA GLY A 58 -8.19 10.71 1.77
C GLY A 58 -7.18 11.65 1.14
N PRO A 59 -7.63 12.54 0.25
CA PRO A 59 -6.72 13.46 -0.44
C PRO A 59 -5.97 14.35 0.56
N GLY A 60 -4.65 14.41 0.37
CA GLY A 60 -3.83 15.24 1.22
C GLY A 60 -3.46 14.65 2.57
N ASN A 61 -3.82 13.41 2.83
CA ASN A 61 -3.52 12.75 4.10
C ASN A 61 -2.72 11.48 3.89
N PRO A 62 -1.43 11.61 3.54
CA PRO A 62 -0.59 10.43 3.37
C PRO A 62 -0.35 9.74 4.71
N ALA A 63 -0.26 8.43 4.69
CA ALA A 63 -0.06 7.62 5.88
C ALA A 63 1.30 6.95 5.85
N LYS A 64 1.88 6.76 7.02
CA LYS A 64 3.05 5.90 7.17
C LYS A 64 2.57 4.47 7.11
N PHE A 65 3.39 3.59 6.56
CA PHE A 65 3.00 2.21 6.46
C PHE A 65 4.20 1.31 6.57
N GLU A 66 3.92 0.05 6.90
CA GLU A 66 4.91 -1.01 7.01
C GLU A 66 4.51 -2.13 6.08
N TYR A 67 5.39 -2.47 5.16
CA TYR A 67 5.15 -3.59 4.25
C TYR A 67 5.39 -4.91 5.00
N LYS A 68 4.42 -5.81 4.92
CA LYS A 68 4.56 -7.13 5.55
C LYS A 68 4.70 -8.22 4.50
N SER A 69 3.86 -8.21 3.47
CA SER A 69 3.92 -9.20 2.40
C SER A 69 3.13 -8.66 1.22
N GLU A 70 3.07 -9.44 0.15
CA GLU A 70 2.30 -9.05 -1.03
C GLU A 70 0.82 -8.96 -0.77
N SER A 71 0.36 -9.48 0.36
CA SER A 71 -1.05 -9.49 0.69
C SER A 71 -1.36 -8.78 2.00
N GLU A 72 -0.36 -8.19 2.65
CA GLU A 72 -0.59 -7.56 3.94
C GLU A 72 0.31 -6.35 4.14
N VAL A 73 -0.30 -5.23 4.53
CA VAL A 73 0.42 -3.99 4.83
C VAL A 73 -0.23 -3.38 6.07
N VAL A 74 0.59 -2.82 6.95
CA VAL A 74 0.10 -2.14 8.14
C VAL A 74 0.30 -0.64 7.94
N ALA A 75 -0.76 0.13 8.12
CA ALA A 75 -0.69 1.57 7.97
C ALA A 75 -1.06 2.26 9.27
N THR A 76 -0.49 3.44 9.49
CA THR A 76 -0.80 4.26 10.66
C THR A 76 -1.76 5.35 10.23
N VAL A 77 -2.89 5.46 10.94
CA VAL A 77 -3.89 6.48 10.62
C VAL A 77 -3.29 7.85 10.85
N PRO A 78 -3.24 8.71 9.82
CA PRO A 78 -2.63 10.04 9.99
C PRO A 78 -3.56 10.97 10.75
N SER A 79 -2.99 12.01 11.35
CA SER A 79 -3.85 13.05 11.93
C SER A 79 -4.49 13.82 10.78
N GLY A 80 -5.79 14.04 10.90
CA GLY A 80 -6.52 14.70 9.85
C GLY A 80 -7.96 14.76 10.23
N LYS A 81 -8.80 14.89 9.23
CA LYS A 81 -10.24 14.98 9.46
C LYS A 81 -10.79 13.68 10.00
N LYS A 82 -11.64 13.77 10.98
CA LYS A 82 -12.41 12.63 11.48
C LYS A 82 -13.59 12.40 10.56
N GLY A 83 -14.07 11.16 10.53
CA GLY A 83 -15.24 10.81 9.76
C GLY A 83 -14.91 9.86 8.65
N LEU A 84 -15.85 9.69 7.73
CA LEU A 84 -15.67 8.76 6.62
C LEU A 84 -14.67 9.31 5.62
N THR A 85 -13.72 8.47 5.24
CA THR A 85 -12.71 8.84 4.25
C THR A 85 -12.47 7.63 3.34
N ILE A 86 -11.65 7.84 2.32
CA ILE A 86 -11.30 6.78 1.39
C ILE A 86 -9.84 6.45 1.58
N LEU A 87 -9.57 5.21 1.99
CA LEU A 87 -8.20 4.72 2.08
C LEU A 87 -7.77 4.25 0.70
N THR A 88 -6.68 4.80 0.19
CA THR A 88 -6.16 4.46 -1.13
C THR A 88 -4.76 3.91 -1.00
N LEU A 89 -4.54 2.77 -1.63
CA LEU A 89 -3.23 2.13 -1.69
C LEU A 89 -2.75 2.17 -3.14
N THR A 90 -1.57 2.73 -3.35
CA THR A 90 -1.02 2.92 -4.69
C THR A 90 0.28 2.15 -4.86
N THR A 91 0.36 1.40 -5.95
CA THR A 91 1.58 0.69 -6.32
C THR A 91 1.98 1.10 -7.73
N ALA A 92 3.10 0.54 -8.20
CA ALA A 92 3.58 0.83 -9.55
C ALA A 92 2.62 0.32 -10.61
N SER A 93 1.77 -0.65 -10.30
CA SER A 93 0.86 -1.23 -11.28
C SER A 93 -0.57 -0.73 -11.15
N GLY A 94 -0.86 0.16 -10.22
CA GLY A 94 -2.20 0.72 -10.09
C GLY A 94 -2.53 1.07 -8.66
N GLU A 95 -3.81 1.24 -8.40
CA GLU A 95 -4.27 1.61 -7.07
C GLU A 95 -5.63 0.99 -6.80
N ASP A 96 -5.96 0.88 -5.51
CA ASP A 96 -7.27 0.44 -5.09
C ASP A 96 -7.67 1.23 -3.85
N SER A 97 -8.95 1.33 -3.61
CA SER A 97 -9.49 2.15 -2.53
C SER A 97 -10.61 1.44 -1.80
N LYS A 98 -10.74 1.78 -0.52
CA LYS A 98 -11.86 1.30 0.28
C LYS A 98 -12.25 2.37 1.28
N PRO A 99 -13.53 2.46 1.64
CA PRO A 99 -13.95 3.43 2.65
C PRO A 99 -13.39 3.04 4.02
N PHE A 100 -13.10 4.06 4.80
CA PHE A 100 -12.57 3.89 6.14
C PHE A 100 -13.09 5.01 7.02
N PHE A 101 -13.35 4.69 8.29
CA PHE A 101 -13.89 5.67 9.23
C PHE A 101 -12.83 6.06 10.25
N VAL A 102 -12.50 7.35 10.31
CA VAL A 102 -11.55 7.88 11.29
C VAL A 102 -12.34 8.41 12.48
N LYS A 103 -12.11 7.80 13.62
CA LYS A 103 -12.83 8.18 14.85
C LYS A 103 -12.38 9.49 15.42
#